data_e45d7824638bbb505c12f4cb24929ad7
#
_entry.id   e45d7824638bbb505c12f4cb24929ad7
#
_cell.length_a   1.000
_cell.length_b   1.000
_cell.length_c   1.000
_cell.angle_alpha   90.00
_cell.angle_beta   90.00
_cell.angle_gamma   90.00
#
_symmetry.space_group_name_H-M   'P 1'
#
loop_
_entity.id
_entity.type
_entity.pdbx_description
1 polymer ?
#
loop_
_entity_poly.entity_id
_entity_poly.type
_entity_poly.pdbx_seq_one_letter_code
_entity_poly.pdbx_strand_id
1 'polypeptide(L)'
;IKIQSGIDDILFSDPFVYIEPSEVKSELIGLLSDAITIHSNFPVSTLLLTAGGYISGVNIEVSDWTNGLCAERLTIAKAICYGIGDFKSMYLHTLKGEFSSPCGACRQVIHEHLPDNEINFFHADGTLSVHYTSDLLPLSFSSTSLTK
;
A
#
# COMPACT_ATOMS: atom_id res chain seq x y z
N ILE A 1 -26.08 24.51 -12.55
CA ILE A 1 -26.81 23.34 -12.01
C ILE A 1 -26.13 22.03 -12.44
N LYS A 2 -25.69 21.90 -13.69
CA LYS A 2 -24.97 20.68 -14.19
C LYS A 2 -23.52 20.56 -13.66
N ILE A 3 -22.93 21.66 -13.23
CA ILE A 3 -21.56 21.66 -12.65
C ILE A 3 -21.58 21.11 -11.24
N GLN A 4 -22.65 21.36 -10.49
CA GLN A 4 -22.80 20.91 -9.11
C GLN A 4 -22.83 19.35 -9.02
N SER A 5 -23.61 18.67 -9.89
CA SER A 5 -23.68 17.20 -9.87
C SER A 5 -22.35 16.54 -10.22
N GLY A 6 -21.58 17.12 -11.15
CA GLY A 6 -20.26 16.57 -11.51
C GLY A 6 -19.19 16.76 -10.42
N ILE A 7 -19.32 17.81 -9.58
CA ILE A 7 -18.41 18.03 -8.45
C ILE A 7 -18.73 17.06 -7.30
N ASP A 8 -19.99 16.83 -7.03
CA ASP A 8 -20.42 15.89 -5.98
C ASP A 8 -19.95 14.45 -6.31
N ASP A 9 -20.04 14.03 -7.57
CA ASP A 9 -19.56 12.71 -8.02
C ASP A 9 -18.03 12.55 -7.90
N ILE A 10 -17.26 13.64 -8.03
CA ILE A 10 -15.80 13.63 -7.87
C ILE A 10 -15.40 13.67 -6.40
N LEU A 11 -16.09 14.47 -5.58
CA LEU A 11 -15.74 14.65 -4.17
C LEU A 11 -16.14 13.48 -3.28
N PHE A 12 -17.11 12.66 -3.71
CA PHE A 12 -17.61 11.50 -2.97
C PHE A 12 -17.33 10.18 -3.68
N SER A 13 -16.31 10.13 -4.57
CA SER A 13 -15.87 8.86 -5.13
C SER A 13 -15.39 7.95 -3.98
N ASP A 14 -15.95 6.76 -3.92
CA ASP A 14 -15.61 5.76 -2.93
C ASP A 14 -14.16 5.28 -3.15
N PRO A 15 -13.25 5.43 -2.17
CA PRO A 15 -11.86 4.99 -2.33
C PRO A 15 -11.67 3.49 -2.16
N PHE A 16 -12.73 2.76 -1.75
CA PHE A 16 -12.61 1.37 -1.36
C PHE A 16 -12.71 0.41 -2.54
N VAL A 17 -11.95 -0.66 -2.45
CA VAL A 17 -12.10 -1.89 -3.23
C VAL A 17 -12.85 -2.89 -2.35
N TYR A 18 -14.00 -3.36 -2.80
CA TYR A 18 -14.84 -4.32 -2.08
C TYR A 18 -14.64 -5.70 -2.67
N ILE A 19 -13.85 -6.51 -1.99
CA ILE A 19 -13.51 -7.88 -2.39
C ILE A 19 -13.55 -8.79 -1.16
N GLU A 20 -13.77 -10.07 -1.39
CA GLU A 20 -13.60 -11.09 -0.35
C GLU A 20 -12.12 -11.39 -0.09
N PRO A 21 -11.76 -11.86 1.12
CA PRO A 21 -10.37 -12.20 1.43
C PRO A 21 -9.73 -13.20 0.46
N SER A 22 -10.53 -14.10 -0.12
CA SER A 22 -10.07 -15.06 -1.13
C SER A 22 -9.68 -14.42 -2.47
N GLU A 23 -10.14 -13.20 -2.73
CA GLU A 23 -9.90 -12.46 -3.98
C GLU A 23 -8.69 -11.52 -3.90
N VAL A 24 -8.14 -11.29 -2.70
CA VAL A 24 -7.01 -10.36 -2.48
C VAL A 24 -5.85 -10.61 -3.43
N LYS A 25 -5.45 -11.88 -3.63
CA LYS A 25 -4.34 -12.20 -4.52
C LYS A 25 -4.64 -11.87 -5.98
N SER A 26 -5.84 -12.19 -6.46
CA SER A 26 -6.24 -11.89 -7.84
C SER A 26 -6.34 -10.39 -8.09
N GLU A 27 -6.84 -9.64 -7.12
CA GLU A 27 -6.90 -8.18 -7.19
C GLU A 27 -5.50 -7.56 -7.24
N LEU A 28 -4.58 -8.00 -6.36
CA LEU A 28 -3.19 -7.56 -6.38
C LEU A 28 -2.53 -7.80 -7.75
N ILE A 29 -2.77 -8.95 -8.37
CA ILE A 29 -2.25 -9.28 -9.70
C ILE A 29 -2.83 -8.31 -10.76
N GLY A 30 -4.13 -8.05 -10.71
CA GLY A 30 -4.81 -7.12 -11.63
C GLY A 30 -4.24 -5.70 -11.54
N LEU A 31 -4.00 -5.21 -10.35
CA LEU A 31 -3.45 -3.88 -10.09
C LEU A 31 -2.03 -3.66 -10.67
N LEU A 32 -1.25 -4.71 -10.89
CA LEU A 32 0.12 -4.56 -11.42
C LEU A 32 0.16 -3.87 -12.79
N SER A 33 -0.91 -3.98 -13.58
CA SER A 33 -0.99 -3.31 -14.89
C SER A 33 -1.09 -1.79 -14.81
N ASP A 34 -1.49 -1.26 -13.65
CA ASP A 34 -1.62 0.18 -13.40
C ASP A 34 -0.31 0.81 -12.90
N ALA A 35 0.67 -0.01 -12.54
CA ALA A 35 1.97 0.46 -12.07
C ALA A 35 2.75 1.17 -13.18
N ILE A 36 3.35 2.31 -12.85
CA ILE A 36 4.21 3.04 -13.77
C ILE A 36 5.67 2.71 -13.44
N THR A 37 6.26 1.78 -14.19
CA THR A 37 7.60 1.21 -13.91
C THR A 37 8.54 1.30 -15.12
N ILE A 38 8.57 2.48 -15.72
CA ILE A 38 9.29 2.73 -16.99
C ILE A 38 10.81 2.58 -16.87
N HIS A 39 11.36 2.64 -15.66
CA HIS A 39 12.81 2.56 -15.42
C HIS A 39 13.23 1.19 -14.90
N SER A 40 12.53 0.65 -13.90
CA SER A 40 12.90 -0.61 -13.24
C SER A 40 12.27 -1.83 -13.88
N ASN A 41 11.12 -1.66 -14.54
CA ASN A 41 10.24 -2.74 -14.96
C ASN A 41 9.90 -3.68 -13.77
N PHE A 42 9.69 -3.10 -12.57
CA PHE A 42 9.41 -3.81 -11.33
C PHE A 42 8.07 -3.34 -10.74
N PRO A 43 6.93 -3.81 -11.27
CA PRO A 43 5.61 -3.44 -10.78
C PRO A 43 5.35 -4.04 -9.40
N VAL A 44 4.80 -3.22 -8.50
CA VAL A 44 4.36 -3.60 -7.16
C VAL A 44 2.95 -3.11 -6.95
N SER A 45 2.12 -3.94 -6.35
CA SER A 45 0.77 -3.59 -5.93
C SER A 45 0.58 -3.83 -4.44
N THR A 46 -0.30 -3.04 -3.84
CA THR A 46 -0.66 -3.17 -2.43
C THR A 46 -2.16 -3.02 -2.23
N LEU A 47 -2.66 -3.71 -1.20
CA LEU A 47 -3.99 -3.53 -0.64
C LEU A 47 -3.86 -3.33 0.86
N LEU A 48 -4.46 -2.26 1.37
CA LEU A 48 -4.52 -1.93 2.79
C LEU A 48 -5.93 -2.21 3.29
N LEU A 49 -6.09 -3.18 4.17
CA LEU A 49 -7.36 -3.50 4.80
C LEU A 49 -7.68 -2.49 5.90
N THR A 50 -8.87 -1.95 5.85
CA THR A 50 -9.46 -1.03 6.85
C THR A 50 -10.81 -1.56 7.30
N ALA A 51 -11.47 -0.88 8.23
CA ALA A 51 -12.84 -1.23 8.62
C ALA A 51 -13.86 -1.03 7.48
N GLY A 52 -13.59 -0.12 6.53
CA GLY A 52 -14.50 0.20 5.41
C GLY A 52 -14.31 -0.66 4.16
N GLY A 53 -13.17 -1.36 4.04
CA GLY A 53 -12.79 -2.11 2.84
C GLY A 53 -11.30 -2.00 2.56
N TYR A 54 -10.88 -2.36 1.36
CA TYR A 54 -9.48 -2.28 0.95
C TYR A 54 -9.19 -0.96 0.22
N ILE A 55 -8.02 -0.38 0.50
CA ILE A 55 -7.46 0.74 -0.27
C ILE A 55 -6.32 0.20 -1.13
N SER A 56 -6.39 0.42 -2.42
CA SER A 56 -5.39 -0.05 -3.38
C SER A 56 -4.29 0.97 -3.66
N GLY A 57 -3.11 0.50 -4.03
CA GLY A 57 -2.03 1.32 -4.54
C GLY A 57 -1.04 0.53 -5.38
N VAL A 58 -0.32 1.26 -6.22
CA VAL A 58 0.74 0.73 -7.09
C VAL A 58 1.94 1.65 -7.02
N ASN A 59 3.12 1.17 -7.43
CA ASN A 59 4.28 2.05 -7.51
C ASN A 59 4.26 2.92 -8.77
N ILE A 60 4.75 4.15 -8.59
CA ILE A 60 4.82 5.16 -9.66
C ILE A 60 6.27 5.65 -9.73
N GLU A 61 6.93 5.37 -10.84
CA GLU A 61 8.27 5.85 -11.11
C GLU A 61 8.23 7.15 -11.92
N VAL A 62 9.20 8.00 -11.64
CA VAL A 62 9.47 9.23 -12.39
C VAL A 62 10.96 9.29 -12.73
N SER A 63 11.34 10.13 -13.69
CA SER A 63 12.74 10.24 -14.14
C SER A 63 13.69 10.67 -13.03
N ASP A 64 13.22 11.43 -12.06
CA ASP A 64 13.91 11.70 -10.80
C ASP A 64 13.51 10.63 -9.77
N TRP A 65 14.41 9.71 -9.52
CA TRP A 65 14.19 8.57 -8.63
C TRP A 65 13.81 8.94 -7.19
N THR A 66 14.15 10.15 -6.76
CA THR A 66 13.82 10.62 -5.39
C THR A 66 12.35 10.94 -5.21
N ASN A 67 11.65 11.28 -6.29
CA ASN A 67 10.23 11.64 -6.29
C ASN A 67 9.30 10.46 -6.64
N GLY A 68 9.85 9.29 -6.93
CA GLY A 68 9.06 8.06 -7.12
C GLY A 68 8.34 7.65 -5.84
N LEU A 69 7.17 7.04 -6.01
CA LEU A 69 6.35 6.53 -4.91
C LEU A 69 6.28 5.01 -4.95
N CYS A 70 6.69 4.37 -3.86
CA CYS A 70 6.40 2.95 -3.66
C CYS A 70 4.91 2.72 -3.39
N ALA A 71 4.40 1.57 -3.81
CA ALA A 71 3.00 1.21 -3.67
C ALA A 71 2.51 1.34 -2.22
N GLU A 72 3.29 0.90 -1.24
CA GLU A 72 2.94 0.92 0.18
C GLU A 72 2.74 2.35 0.69
N ARG A 73 3.66 3.26 0.36
CA ARG A 73 3.57 4.67 0.77
C ARG A 73 2.40 5.37 0.10
N LEU A 74 2.16 5.10 -1.17
CA LEU A 74 1.02 5.65 -1.91
C LEU A 74 -0.31 5.20 -1.29
N THR A 75 -0.43 3.91 -0.98
CA THR A 75 -1.64 3.33 -0.39
C THR A 75 -1.96 3.95 0.98
N ILE A 76 -0.96 4.07 1.85
CA ILE A 76 -1.13 4.68 3.17
C ILE A 76 -1.50 6.17 3.02
N ALA A 77 -0.78 6.91 2.18
CA ALA A 77 -1.05 8.33 1.95
C ALA A 77 -2.46 8.55 1.38
N LYS A 78 -2.88 7.72 0.42
CA LYS A 78 -4.23 7.75 -0.15
C LYS A 78 -5.28 7.54 0.94
N ALA A 79 -5.14 6.53 1.80
CA ALA A 79 -6.06 6.27 2.88
C ALA A 79 -6.17 7.48 3.83
N ILE A 80 -5.03 8.05 4.24
CA ILE A 80 -4.99 9.23 5.12
C ILE A 80 -5.68 10.44 4.47
N CYS A 81 -5.50 10.67 3.17
CA CYS A 81 -6.16 11.75 2.45
C CYS A 81 -7.69 11.62 2.44
N TYR A 82 -8.22 10.40 2.55
CA TYR A 82 -9.65 10.14 2.72
C TYR A 82 -10.10 10.14 4.20
N GLY A 83 -9.22 10.50 5.14
CA GLY A 83 -9.54 10.51 6.57
C GLY A 83 -9.62 9.13 7.21
N ILE A 84 -9.07 8.10 6.55
CA ILE A 84 -9.09 6.71 7.02
C ILE A 84 -7.81 6.46 7.83
N GLY A 85 -7.93 5.96 9.05
CA GLY A 85 -6.80 5.70 9.96
C GLY A 85 -6.90 4.39 10.75
N ASP A 86 -7.92 3.57 10.52
CA ASP A 86 -8.18 2.32 11.22
C ASP A 86 -7.62 1.10 10.45
N PHE A 87 -6.32 1.14 10.16
CA PHE A 87 -5.62 0.14 9.38
C PHE A 87 -5.55 -1.21 10.12
N LYS A 88 -5.77 -2.31 9.39
CA LYS A 88 -5.85 -3.67 9.96
C LYS A 88 -4.68 -4.56 9.50
N SER A 89 -4.41 -4.58 8.21
CA SER A 89 -3.32 -5.34 7.61
C SER A 89 -2.98 -4.79 6.23
N MET A 90 -1.77 -5.07 5.75
CA MET A 90 -1.35 -4.72 4.40
C MET A 90 -0.97 -5.96 3.63
N TYR A 91 -1.30 -5.98 2.35
CA TYR A 91 -0.97 -7.03 1.40
C TYR A 91 -0.14 -6.45 0.27
N LEU A 92 0.97 -7.13 -0.09
CA LEU A 92 1.87 -6.73 -1.16
C LEU A 92 2.03 -7.86 -2.17
N HIS A 93 2.20 -7.47 -3.45
CA HIS A 93 2.54 -8.42 -4.50
C HIS A 93 3.46 -7.79 -5.54
N THR A 94 4.36 -8.61 -6.09
CA THR A 94 5.13 -8.37 -7.30
C THR A 94 5.36 -9.69 -8.01
N LEU A 95 5.46 -9.66 -9.34
CA LEU A 95 5.82 -10.84 -10.15
C LEU A 95 7.34 -11.01 -10.30
N LYS A 96 8.14 -10.15 -9.69
CA LYS A 96 9.59 -10.12 -9.85
C LYS A 96 10.31 -10.24 -8.53
N GLY A 97 11.52 -10.80 -8.61
CA GLY A 97 12.36 -11.04 -7.43
C GLY A 97 11.98 -12.32 -6.67
N GLU A 98 12.93 -12.83 -5.92
CA GLU A 98 12.75 -14.02 -5.09
C GLU A 98 11.93 -13.74 -3.84
N PHE A 99 11.95 -12.48 -3.38
CA PHE A 99 11.30 -12.08 -2.14
C PHE A 99 10.66 -10.69 -2.27
N SER A 100 9.33 -10.65 -2.12
CA SER A 100 8.56 -9.40 -2.11
C SER A 100 8.63 -8.79 -0.71
N SER A 101 9.45 -7.75 -0.52
CA SER A 101 9.60 -7.09 0.77
C SER A 101 9.63 -5.57 0.61
N PRO A 102 9.02 -4.81 1.53
CA PRO A 102 9.06 -3.35 1.50
C PRO A 102 10.49 -2.81 1.60
N CYS A 103 10.78 -1.74 0.88
CA CYS A 103 12.05 -1.03 1.03
C CYS A 103 12.17 -0.37 2.42
N GLY A 104 13.38 0.06 2.80
CA GLY A 104 13.61 0.65 4.13
C GLY A 104 12.73 1.86 4.44
N ALA A 105 12.51 2.74 3.47
CA ALA A 105 11.62 3.90 3.64
C ALA A 105 10.17 3.48 3.84
N CYS A 106 9.70 2.44 3.13
CA CYS A 106 8.34 1.92 3.29
C CYS A 106 8.17 1.27 4.68
N ARG A 107 9.18 0.54 5.17
CA ARG A 107 9.12 -0.07 6.51
C ARG A 107 8.94 0.96 7.61
N GLN A 108 9.60 2.13 7.50
CA GLN A 108 9.41 3.22 8.45
C GLN A 108 7.96 3.75 8.43
N VAL A 109 7.39 4.01 7.25
CA VAL A 109 6.01 4.48 7.12
C VAL A 109 5.01 3.44 7.61
N ILE A 110 5.23 2.17 7.26
CA ILE A 110 4.41 1.05 7.76
C ILE A 110 4.49 1.00 9.29
N HIS A 111 5.68 1.12 9.88
CA HIS A 111 5.87 1.09 11.34
C HIS A 111 5.10 2.20 12.06
N GLU A 112 5.03 3.39 11.49
CA GLU A 112 4.31 4.54 12.09
C GLU A 112 2.79 4.39 12.01
N HIS A 113 2.27 3.80 10.94
CA HIS A 113 0.83 3.78 10.64
C HIS A 113 0.15 2.42 10.85
N LEU A 114 0.90 1.34 10.85
CA LEU A 114 0.42 -0.03 11.10
C LEU A 114 1.22 -0.70 12.24
N PRO A 115 1.31 -0.10 13.43
CA PRO A 115 2.06 -0.71 14.52
C PRO A 115 1.43 -2.07 14.88
N ASP A 116 2.28 -3.10 14.98
CA ASP A 116 1.90 -4.47 15.37
C ASP A 116 0.87 -5.16 14.47
N ASN A 117 0.69 -4.67 13.25
CA ASN A 117 -0.23 -5.25 12.26
C ASN A 117 0.50 -6.26 11.37
N GLU A 118 -0.31 -7.15 10.76
CA GLU A 118 0.20 -8.12 9.80
C GLU A 118 0.49 -7.48 8.44
N ILE A 119 1.66 -7.78 7.91
CA ILE A 119 2.08 -7.43 6.56
C ILE A 119 2.27 -8.73 5.77
N ASN A 120 1.45 -8.89 4.76
CA ASN A 120 1.29 -10.12 4.00
C ASN A 120 1.98 -9.99 2.63
N PHE A 121 2.95 -10.84 2.32
CA PHE A 121 3.66 -10.81 1.06
C PHE A 121 3.27 -12.00 0.19
N PHE A 122 2.60 -11.73 -0.91
CA PHE A 122 2.40 -12.71 -1.98
C PHE A 122 3.63 -12.70 -2.90
N HIS A 123 4.43 -13.75 -2.83
CA HIS A 123 5.65 -13.89 -3.63
C HIS A 123 5.35 -14.29 -5.07
N ALA A 124 6.33 -14.08 -5.97
CA ALA A 124 6.20 -14.41 -7.39
C ALA A 124 5.98 -15.91 -7.64
N ASP A 125 6.51 -16.79 -6.77
CA ASP A 125 6.30 -18.25 -6.82
C ASP A 125 4.91 -18.68 -6.33
N GLY A 126 4.09 -17.73 -5.87
CA GLY A 126 2.74 -17.98 -5.38
C GLY A 126 2.64 -18.27 -3.89
N THR A 127 3.75 -18.32 -3.17
CA THR A 127 3.75 -18.49 -1.71
C THR A 127 3.31 -17.21 -1.01
N LEU A 128 2.82 -17.36 0.23
CA LEU A 128 2.46 -16.26 1.12
C LEU A 128 3.34 -16.30 2.35
N SER A 129 3.95 -15.19 2.70
CA SER A 129 4.58 -15.01 4.01
C SER A 129 3.92 -13.89 4.78
N VAL A 130 3.80 -14.06 6.09
CA VAL A 130 3.19 -13.11 7.01
C VAL A 130 4.24 -12.63 7.98
N HIS A 131 4.37 -11.32 8.10
CA HIS A 131 5.33 -10.67 8.99
C HIS A 131 4.62 -9.61 9.82
N TYR A 132 5.17 -9.33 10.99
CA TYR A 132 4.72 -8.19 11.78
C TYR A 132 5.61 -6.99 11.50
N THR A 133 5.08 -5.81 11.74
CA THR A 133 5.82 -4.56 11.51
C THR A 133 7.13 -4.51 12.31
N SER A 134 7.12 -5.04 13.53
CA SER A 134 8.32 -5.16 14.39
C SER A 134 9.42 -6.05 13.79
N ASP A 135 9.05 -7.07 13.00
CA ASP A 135 10.02 -7.95 12.33
C ASP A 135 10.70 -7.23 11.16
N LEU A 136 9.95 -6.33 10.52
CA LEU A 136 10.43 -5.61 9.33
C LEU A 136 11.36 -4.44 9.66
N LEU A 137 11.20 -3.84 10.85
CA LEU A 137 12.01 -2.70 11.30
C LEU A 137 12.33 -2.81 12.79
N PRO A 138 13.25 -3.72 13.19
CA PRO A 138 13.70 -3.82 14.57
C PRO A 138 14.46 -2.54 14.98
N LEU A 139 14.36 -2.15 16.24
CA LEU A 139 14.98 -0.93 16.79
C LEU A 139 14.60 0.34 16.00
N SER A 140 13.36 0.42 15.59
CA SER A 140 12.85 1.52 14.76
C SER A 140 12.92 2.87 15.50
N PHE A 141 13.18 3.93 14.76
CA PHE A 141 12.86 5.28 15.19
C PHE A 141 11.34 5.45 15.24
N SER A 142 10.81 6.04 16.30
CA SER A 142 9.36 6.23 16.45
C SER A 142 9.04 7.60 17.05
N SER A 143 7.76 7.95 17.08
CA SER A 143 7.28 9.19 17.69
C SER A 143 7.67 9.32 19.15
N THR A 144 7.84 8.22 19.88
CA THR A 144 8.33 8.22 21.27
C THR A 144 9.76 8.77 21.39
N SER A 145 10.57 8.65 20.32
CA SER A 145 11.93 9.22 20.26
C SER A 145 11.91 10.75 20.14
N LEU A 146 10.77 11.34 19.81
CA LEU A 146 10.56 12.78 19.62
C LEU A 146 9.93 13.45 20.84
N THR A 147 9.66 12.71 21.91
CA THR A 147 9.09 13.29 23.16
C THR A 147 10.09 14.27 23.76
N LYS A 148 9.61 15.50 23.97
CA LYS A 148 10.33 16.58 24.64
C LYS A 148 10.32 16.40 26.14
#